data_90c62c97ad637c7889ed30e7440bf71a
#
_entry.id   90c62c97ad637c7889ed30e7440bf71a
#
_cell.length_a   1.000
_cell.length_b   1.000
_cell.length_c   1.000
_cell.angle_alpha   90.00
_cell.angle_beta   90.00
_cell.angle_gamma   90.00
#
_symmetry.space_group_name_H-M   'P 1'
#
loop_
_entity.id
_entity.type
_entity.pdbx_description
1 polymer ?
#
loop_
_entity_poly.entity_id
_entity_poly.type
_entity_poly.pdbx_seq_one_letter_code
_entity_poly.pdbx_strand_id
1 'polypeptide(L)'
;MLASRPSIVQHLAALAVVQAVKETTGVALNIKWPNDIYLRTAAETVQNINLTKMGGVVVAASSNRNGLTLVLGVGVNLDNAKPTCSLNRVAEDQEGGGKVGKEKLIASILNHLELLLDMVEAGGWEEVEQEYYKAWLHSNQPVRVTDKEGREEDVLVVGVDKFGFLRVHCDKSGEDFTVFDDGNSFDMMAGLIRPKSRV
;
A
#
# COMPACT_ATOMS: atom_id res chain seq x y z
N MET A 1 11.14 -18.55 0.28
CA MET A 1 10.22 -17.98 -0.73
C MET A 1 10.21 -16.45 -0.72
N LEU A 2 10.13 -15.77 0.43
CA LEU A 2 10.14 -14.29 0.56
C LEU A 2 11.47 -13.63 0.13
N ALA A 3 12.60 -14.32 0.29
CA ALA A 3 13.92 -13.80 -0.07
C ALA A 3 14.08 -13.39 -1.56
N SER A 4 13.25 -13.90 -2.46
CA SER A 4 13.24 -13.53 -3.88
C SER A 4 12.19 -12.48 -4.25
N ARG A 5 11.45 -11.95 -3.25
CA ARG A 5 10.27 -11.09 -3.46
C ARG A 5 10.21 -9.93 -2.47
N PRO A 6 11.21 -9.01 -2.48
CA PRO A 6 11.24 -7.89 -1.51
C PRO A 6 10.01 -6.98 -1.58
N SER A 7 9.40 -6.80 -2.75
CA SER A 7 8.19 -5.99 -2.91
C SER A 7 6.98 -6.58 -2.17
N ILE A 8 6.87 -7.91 -2.08
CA ILE A 8 5.81 -8.56 -1.28
C ILE A 8 5.97 -8.19 0.20
N VAL A 9 7.19 -8.16 0.72
CA VAL A 9 7.44 -7.76 2.12
C VAL A 9 6.97 -6.32 2.37
N GLN A 10 7.10 -5.44 1.39
CA GLN A 10 6.59 -4.06 1.48
C GLN A 10 5.05 -4.04 1.59
N HIS A 11 4.34 -4.88 0.82
CA HIS A 11 2.88 -4.99 0.89
C HIS A 11 2.43 -5.60 2.22
N LEU A 12 3.12 -6.62 2.71
CA LEU A 12 2.84 -7.21 4.03
C LEU A 12 3.04 -6.20 5.15
N ALA A 13 4.11 -5.41 5.10
CA ALA A 13 4.35 -4.37 6.10
C ALA A 13 3.28 -3.26 6.04
N ALA A 14 2.82 -2.85 4.84
CA ALA A 14 1.72 -1.90 4.72
C ALA A 14 0.40 -2.49 5.27
N LEU A 15 0.10 -3.75 4.98
CA LEU A 15 -1.06 -4.45 5.52
C LEU A 15 -0.99 -4.58 7.05
N ALA A 16 0.18 -4.93 7.60
CA ALA A 16 0.41 -5.00 9.04
C ALA A 16 0.12 -3.66 9.74
N VAL A 17 0.55 -2.54 9.15
CA VAL A 17 0.24 -1.20 9.67
C VAL A 17 -1.26 -0.94 9.67
N VAL A 18 -1.95 -1.23 8.59
CA VAL A 18 -3.41 -1.01 8.48
C VAL A 18 -4.17 -1.86 9.50
N GLN A 19 -3.81 -3.13 9.67
CA GLN A 19 -4.42 -4.04 10.64
C GLN A 19 -4.15 -3.59 12.08
N ALA A 20 -2.91 -3.25 12.40
CA ALA A 20 -2.51 -2.77 13.73
C ALA A 20 -3.22 -1.46 14.11
N VAL A 21 -3.34 -0.53 13.18
CA VAL A 21 -4.09 0.72 13.40
C VAL A 21 -5.56 0.41 13.65
N LYS A 22 -6.18 -0.45 12.86
CA LYS A 22 -7.58 -0.85 13.04
C LYS A 22 -7.81 -1.51 14.39
N GLU A 23 -6.93 -2.42 14.80
CA GLU A 23 -6.98 -3.10 16.10
C GLU A 23 -6.85 -2.12 17.27
N THR A 24 -5.88 -1.21 17.19
CA THR A 24 -5.49 -0.39 18.35
C THR A 24 -6.29 0.89 18.51
N THR A 25 -6.87 1.41 17.43
CA THR A 25 -7.56 2.71 17.42
C THR A 25 -8.98 2.68 16.83
N GLY A 26 -9.39 1.58 16.18
CA GLY A 26 -10.64 1.52 15.43
C GLY A 26 -10.61 2.20 14.06
N VAL A 27 -9.58 2.99 13.73
CA VAL A 27 -9.46 3.74 12.48
C VAL A 27 -9.18 2.80 11.31
N ALA A 28 -9.99 2.88 10.25
CA ALA A 28 -9.74 2.15 9.01
C ALA A 28 -8.85 2.97 8.08
N LEU A 29 -7.68 2.44 7.75
CA LEU A 29 -6.77 3.02 6.77
C LEU A 29 -6.77 2.19 5.48
N ASN A 30 -6.30 2.79 4.40
CA ASN A 30 -6.21 2.16 3.10
C ASN A 30 -4.79 2.21 2.55
N ILE A 31 -4.46 1.25 1.67
CA ILE A 31 -3.17 1.13 1.02
C ILE A 31 -3.26 1.70 -0.39
N LYS A 32 -2.41 2.67 -0.70
CA LYS A 32 -2.15 3.11 -2.07
C LYS A 32 -0.87 2.44 -2.55
N TRP A 33 -0.99 1.61 -3.56
CA TRP A 33 0.18 0.97 -4.19
C TRP A 33 1.20 2.03 -4.66
N PRO A 34 2.52 1.78 -4.53
CA PRO A 34 3.09 0.55 -3.97
C PRO A 34 3.25 0.55 -2.44
N ASN A 35 3.22 1.70 -1.75
CA ASN A 35 3.77 1.77 -0.39
C ASN A 35 3.19 2.87 0.51
N ASP A 36 2.17 3.57 0.07
CA ASP A 36 1.59 4.68 0.83
C ASP A 36 0.34 4.26 1.60
N ILE A 37 0.12 4.86 2.76
CA ILE A 37 -1.01 4.60 3.63
C ILE A 37 -1.86 5.86 3.75
N TYR A 38 -3.17 5.73 3.49
CA TYR A 38 -4.12 6.82 3.44
C TYR A 38 -5.31 6.60 4.36
N LEU A 39 -5.82 7.71 4.89
CA LEU A 39 -7.16 7.79 5.44
C LEU A 39 -8.13 8.20 4.33
N ARG A 40 -9.19 7.44 4.15
CA ARG A 40 -10.31 7.78 3.28
C ARG A 40 -11.43 8.34 4.14
N THR A 41 -11.76 9.62 3.96
CA THR A 41 -12.93 10.23 4.61
C THR A 41 -14.07 10.34 3.61
N ALA A 42 -15.29 10.13 4.11
CA ALA A 42 -16.49 10.35 3.29
C ALA A 42 -16.50 11.81 2.80
N ALA A 43 -16.66 11.98 1.51
CA ALA A 43 -16.88 13.31 0.93
C ALA A 43 -18.38 13.54 0.80
N GLU A 44 -18.77 14.81 0.78
CA GLU A 44 -20.18 15.24 0.61
C GLU A 44 -20.78 14.84 -0.75
N THR A 45 -19.95 14.39 -1.71
CA THR A 45 -20.37 13.91 -3.02
C THR A 45 -19.55 12.68 -3.45
N VAL A 46 -20.17 11.79 -4.23
CA VAL A 46 -19.56 10.53 -4.76
C VAL A 46 -18.31 10.79 -5.60
N GLN A 47 -18.11 12.01 -6.09
CA GLN A 47 -16.99 12.37 -6.99
C GLN A 47 -15.76 12.94 -6.26
N ASN A 48 -15.83 13.26 -4.96
CA ASN A 48 -14.72 13.82 -4.20
C ASN A 48 -14.35 12.90 -3.03
N ILE A 49 -13.49 11.93 -3.28
CA ILE A 49 -12.89 11.13 -2.21
C ILE A 49 -11.77 11.95 -1.59
N ASN A 50 -11.94 12.38 -0.34
CA ASN A 50 -10.85 13.02 0.40
C ASN A 50 -9.90 11.95 0.92
N LEU A 51 -8.69 11.95 0.38
CA LEU A 51 -7.60 11.06 0.77
C LEU A 51 -6.52 11.85 1.49
N THR A 52 -6.25 11.49 2.73
CA THR A 52 -5.17 12.11 3.52
C THR A 52 -4.07 11.09 3.76
N LYS A 53 -2.84 11.41 3.37
CA LYS A 53 -1.69 10.54 3.61
C LYS A 53 -1.39 10.46 5.10
N MET A 54 -1.46 9.26 5.64
CA MET A 54 -1.21 8.95 7.06
C MET A 54 0.15 8.32 7.31
N GLY A 55 0.79 7.80 6.27
CA GLY A 55 2.07 7.15 6.42
C GLY A 55 2.56 6.51 5.13
N GLY A 56 3.58 5.65 5.28
CA GLY A 56 4.10 4.86 4.19
C GLY A 56 5.17 3.87 4.68
N VAL A 57 5.49 2.92 3.81
CA VAL A 57 6.46 1.86 4.04
C VAL A 57 7.52 1.88 2.96
N VAL A 58 8.77 1.71 3.32
CA VAL A 58 9.90 1.59 2.38
C VAL A 58 10.69 0.34 2.74
N VAL A 59 11.05 -0.46 1.74
CA VAL A 59 11.92 -1.62 1.90
C VAL A 59 13.20 -1.41 1.11
N ALA A 60 14.34 -1.47 1.78
CA ALA A 60 15.65 -1.52 1.16
C ALA A 60 16.19 -2.96 1.23
N ALA A 61 16.60 -3.50 0.09
CA ALA A 61 17.14 -4.84 -0.02
C ALA A 61 18.64 -4.79 -0.33
N SER A 62 19.44 -5.58 0.38
CA SER A 62 20.85 -5.79 0.07
C SER A 62 21.19 -7.28 0.09
N SER A 63 21.95 -7.74 -0.90
CA SER A 63 22.37 -9.14 -1.02
C SER A 63 23.88 -9.25 -0.82
N ASN A 64 24.28 -10.26 -0.05
CA ASN A 64 25.69 -10.61 0.16
C ASN A 64 25.86 -12.15 0.18
N ARG A 65 27.08 -12.62 0.46
CA ARG A 65 27.38 -14.06 0.50
C ARG A 65 26.58 -14.84 1.57
N ASN A 66 26.05 -14.14 2.59
CA ASN A 66 25.30 -14.74 3.69
C ASN A 66 23.77 -14.73 3.46
N GLY A 67 23.31 -14.13 2.35
CA GLY A 67 21.89 -14.06 1.99
C GLY A 67 21.38 -12.66 1.70
N LEU A 68 20.08 -12.50 1.75
CA LEU A 68 19.36 -11.23 1.55
C LEU A 68 19.04 -10.59 2.89
N THR A 69 19.38 -9.32 3.03
CA THR A 69 18.97 -8.48 4.17
C THR A 69 17.94 -7.48 3.70
N LEU A 70 16.79 -7.42 4.37
CA LEU A 70 15.75 -6.43 4.14
C LEU A 70 15.69 -5.47 5.32
N VAL A 71 15.71 -4.16 5.03
CA VAL A 71 15.52 -3.11 6.02
C VAL A 71 14.19 -2.44 5.73
N LEU A 72 13.26 -2.52 6.70
CA LEU A 72 11.95 -1.92 6.59
C LEU A 72 11.92 -0.58 7.35
N GLY A 73 11.54 0.48 6.65
CA GLY A 73 11.19 1.77 7.23
C GLY A 73 9.68 1.96 7.22
N VAL A 74 9.08 2.17 8.39
CA VAL A 74 7.64 2.43 8.53
C VAL A 74 7.44 3.80 9.14
N GLY A 75 6.73 4.69 8.43
CA GLY A 75 6.34 6.00 8.93
C GLY A 75 4.83 6.11 9.12
N VAL A 76 4.38 6.51 10.30
CA VAL A 76 2.96 6.77 10.62
C VAL A 76 2.82 8.12 11.28
N ASN A 77 1.90 8.96 10.79
CA ASN A 77 1.55 10.24 11.41
C ASN A 77 0.69 9.98 12.66
N LEU A 78 1.34 9.75 13.81
CA LEU A 78 0.66 9.34 15.04
C LEU A 78 0.08 10.53 15.82
N ASP A 79 0.93 11.47 16.24
CA ASP A 79 0.58 12.65 17.07
C ASP A 79 1.18 13.95 16.54
N ASN A 80 1.68 13.97 15.32
CA ASN A 80 2.34 15.14 14.79
C ASN A 80 1.35 16.32 14.67
N ALA A 81 1.83 17.49 15.10
CA ALA A 81 1.15 18.74 14.85
C ALA A 81 1.20 19.06 13.34
N LYS A 82 0.32 20.00 12.91
CA LYS A 82 0.23 20.48 11.51
C LYS A 82 1.53 20.32 10.67
N PRO A 83 1.43 20.18 9.32
CA PRO A 83 0.21 20.44 8.52
C PRO A 83 -0.66 19.21 8.25
N THR A 84 -0.26 18.03 8.67
CA THR A 84 -0.95 16.76 8.37
C THR A 84 -1.94 16.36 9.47
N CYS A 85 -2.93 15.57 9.12
CA CYS A 85 -3.79 14.87 10.05
C CYS A 85 -2.97 13.81 10.81
N SER A 86 -3.21 13.63 12.11
CA SER A 86 -2.59 12.57 12.89
C SER A 86 -3.59 11.48 13.26
N LEU A 87 -3.10 10.25 13.39
CA LEU A 87 -3.92 9.08 13.69
C LEU A 87 -4.71 9.25 15.00
N ASN A 88 -4.03 9.68 16.05
CA ASN A 88 -4.67 9.81 17.36
C ASN A 88 -5.77 10.89 17.37
N ARG A 89 -5.64 11.94 16.59
CA ARG A 89 -6.70 12.93 16.43
C ARG A 89 -7.91 12.33 15.71
N VAL A 90 -7.67 11.59 14.62
CA VAL A 90 -8.77 10.90 13.90
C VAL A 90 -9.48 9.89 14.80
N ALA A 91 -8.70 9.16 15.60
CA ALA A 91 -9.26 8.16 16.52
C ALA A 91 -10.13 8.80 17.62
N GLU A 92 -9.73 9.96 18.16
CA GLU A 92 -10.53 10.69 19.15
C GLU A 92 -11.85 11.24 18.58
N ASP A 93 -11.86 11.60 17.29
CA ASP A 93 -13.04 12.12 16.60
C ASP A 93 -14.04 11.02 16.22
N GLN A 94 -13.67 9.72 16.35
CA GLN A 94 -14.54 8.57 16.07
C GLN A 94 -15.22 8.05 17.33
N GLU A 95 -16.49 7.70 17.22
CA GLU A 95 -17.25 7.07 18.30
C GLU A 95 -16.60 5.72 18.70
N GLY A 96 -16.24 5.60 19.97
CA GLY A 96 -15.54 4.41 20.48
C GLY A 96 -14.05 4.32 20.12
N GLY A 97 -13.50 5.32 19.44
CA GLY A 97 -12.07 5.41 19.15
C GLY A 97 -11.27 5.91 20.35
N GLY A 98 -9.97 5.66 20.33
CA GLY A 98 -9.08 6.07 21.41
C GLY A 98 -7.64 6.23 20.95
N LYS A 99 -6.90 7.07 21.66
CA LYS A 99 -5.46 7.21 21.44
C LYS A 99 -4.69 5.93 21.66
N VAL A 100 -3.68 5.72 20.83
CA VAL A 100 -2.69 4.66 21.01
C VAL A 100 -1.32 5.26 21.28
N GLY A 101 -0.59 4.70 22.25
CA GLY A 101 0.82 5.02 22.47
C GLY A 101 1.71 4.42 21.39
N LYS A 102 2.82 5.10 21.09
CA LYS A 102 3.79 4.69 20.07
C LYS A 102 4.28 3.26 20.26
N GLU A 103 4.58 2.88 21.49
CA GLU A 103 5.13 1.56 21.85
C GLU A 103 4.10 0.46 21.56
N LYS A 104 2.83 0.69 21.92
CA LYS A 104 1.74 -0.25 21.68
C LYS A 104 1.50 -0.42 20.17
N LEU A 105 1.50 0.69 19.42
CA LEU A 105 1.33 0.63 17.96
C LEU A 105 2.47 -0.13 17.29
N ILE A 106 3.73 0.12 17.68
CA ILE A 106 4.89 -0.60 17.15
C ILE A 106 4.78 -2.10 17.46
N ALA A 107 4.44 -2.47 18.69
CA ALA A 107 4.29 -3.88 19.07
C ALA A 107 3.19 -4.57 18.24
N SER A 108 2.03 -3.92 18.06
CA SER A 108 0.94 -4.47 17.25
C SER A 108 1.36 -4.61 15.78
N ILE A 109 2.06 -3.62 15.20
CA ILE A 109 2.59 -3.71 13.82
C ILE A 109 3.53 -4.91 13.66
N LEU A 110 4.44 -5.12 14.61
CA LEU A 110 5.39 -6.23 14.55
C LEU A 110 4.70 -7.58 14.66
N ASN A 111 3.71 -7.72 15.55
CA ASN A 111 2.93 -8.95 15.69
C ASN A 111 2.14 -9.28 14.42
N HIS A 112 1.48 -8.29 13.82
CA HIS A 112 0.77 -8.48 12.55
C HIS A 112 1.73 -8.82 11.41
N LEU A 113 2.90 -8.16 11.35
CA LEU A 113 3.89 -8.44 10.31
C LEU A 113 4.44 -9.87 10.42
N GLU A 114 4.77 -10.32 11.62
CA GLU A 114 5.24 -11.69 11.86
C GLU A 114 4.20 -12.71 11.39
N LEU A 115 2.93 -12.54 11.80
CA LEU A 115 1.84 -13.41 11.38
C LEU A 115 1.68 -13.45 9.85
N LEU A 116 1.69 -12.29 9.18
CA LEU A 116 1.55 -12.22 7.74
C LEU A 116 2.75 -12.85 7.00
N LEU A 117 3.96 -12.70 7.53
CA LEU A 117 5.16 -13.36 7.00
C LEU A 117 5.04 -14.87 7.09
N ASP A 118 4.62 -15.40 8.24
CA ASP A 118 4.41 -16.83 8.46
C ASP A 118 3.35 -17.41 7.52
N MET A 119 2.23 -16.71 7.34
CA MET A 119 1.17 -17.12 6.39
C MET A 119 1.71 -17.22 4.96
N VAL A 120 2.45 -16.21 4.51
CA VAL A 120 3.01 -16.22 3.14
C VAL A 120 4.13 -17.25 2.99
N GLU A 121 4.90 -17.54 4.02
CA GLU A 121 5.89 -18.60 3.97
C GLU A 121 5.24 -19.99 3.90
N ALA A 122 4.12 -20.21 4.56
CA ALA A 122 3.40 -21.47 4.58
C ALA A 122 2.59 -21.73 3.30
N GLY A 123 1.84 -20.75 2.80
CA GLY A 123 0.88 -20.93 1.71
C GLY A 123 1.03 -19.98 0.51
N GLY A 124 1.96 -19.04 0.54
CA GLY A 124 2.16 -18.07 -0.54
C GLY A 124 1.38 -16.77 -0.34
N TRP A 125 1.48 -15.88 -1.34
CA TRP A 125 0.79 -14.58 -1.35
C TRP A 125 -0.73 -14.74 -1.30
N GLU A 126 -1.25 -15.79 -1.89
CA GLU A 126 -2.65 -16.13 -2.00
C GLU A 126 -3.37 -16.22 -0.64
N GLU A 127 -2.64 -16.57 0.43
CA GLU A 127 -3.16 -16.63 1.80
C GLU A 127 -3.54 -15.26 2.37
N VAL A 128 -2.92 -14.19 1.90
CA VAL A 128 -3.10 -12.83 2.41
C VAL A 128 -3.67 -11.84 1.37
N GLU A 129 -3.72 -12.26 0.12
CA GLU A 129 -4.11 -11.43 -1.02
C GLU A 129 -5.48 -10.77 -0.82
N GLN A 130 -6.46 -11.51 -0.36
CA GLN A 130 -7.82 -11.02 -0.16
C GLN A 130 -7.90 -9.94 0.94
N GLU A 131 -7.13 -10.11 2.03
CA GLU A 131 -7.05 -9.11 3.09
C GLU A 131 -6.36 -7.84 2.60
N TYR A 132 -5.32 -7.99 1.76
CA TYR A 132 -4.67 -6.86 1.12
C TYR A 132 -5.64 -6.08 0.23
N TYR A 133 -6.44 -6.75 -0.61
CA TYR A 133 -7.39 -6.09 -1.50
C TYR A 133 -8.58 -5.44 -0.77
N LYS A 134 -8.96 -5.91 0.41
CA LYS A 134 -9.92 -5.20 1.26
C LYS A 134 -9.41 -3.84 1.74
N ALA A 135 -8.09 -3.72 1.90
CA ALA A 135 -7.45 -2.52 2.40
C ALA A 135 -6.96 -1.57 1.29
N TRP A 136 -6.70 -2.04 0.07
CA TRP A 136 -6.12 -1.20 -0.96
C TRP A 136 -7.16 -0.35 -1.71
N LEU A 137 -6.69 0.67 -2.44
CA LEU A 137 -7.55 1.68 -3.08
C LEU A 137 -7.83 1.44 -4.57
N HIS A 138 -7.29 0.38 -5.17
CA HIS A 138 -7.16 0.31 -6.63
C HIS A 138 -8.03 -0.73 -7.33
N SER A 139 -8.89 -1.48 -6.62
CA SER A 139 -9.74 -2.51 -7.26
C SER A 139 -10.60 -1.90 -8.37
N ASN A 140 -10.45 -2.43 -9.58
CA ASN A 140 -11.18 -1.99 -10.77
C ASN A 140 -11.01 -0.49 -11.12
N GLN A 141 -9.91 0.12 -10.68
CA GLN A 141 -9.63 1.52 -11.00
C GLN A 141 -9.20 1.63 -12.46
N PRO A 142 -9.91 2.45 -13.29
CA PRO A 142 -9.43 2.78 -14.61
C PRO A 142 -8.20 3.69 -14.51
N VAL A 143 -7.15 3.34 -15.24
CA VAL A 143 -5.91 4.12 -15.29
C VAL A 143 -5.40 4.19 -16.73
N ARG A 144 -4.63 5.24 -17.02
CA ARG A 144 -3.94 5.38 -18.30
C ARG A 144 -2.45 5.14 -18.09
N VAL A 145 -1.92 4.15 -18.79
CA VAL A 145 -0.49 3.81 -18.77
C VAL A 145 0.18 4.42 -20.00
N THR A 146 1.31 5.09 -19.78
CA THR A 146 2.16 5.59 -20.87
C THR A 146 3.43 4.73 -20.93
N ASP A 147 3.72 4.14 -22.08
CA ASP A 147 4.93 3.34 -22.29
C ASP A 147 6.17 4.23 -22.54
N LYS A 148 7.33 3.58 -22.74
CA LYS A 148 8.60 4.28 -22.99
C LYS A 148 8.64 5.00 -24.34
N GLU A 149 7.80 4.59 -25.27
CA GLU A 149 7.63 5.19 -26.60
C GLU A 149 6.59 6.32 -26.62
N GLY A 150 5.96 6.61 -25.47
CA GLY A 150 4.94 7.66 -25.32
C GLY A 150 3.54 7.25 -25.80
N ARG A 151 3.29 5.95 -26.06
CA ARG A 151 1.96 5.47 -26.39
C ARG A 151 1.12 5.34 -25.13
N GLU A 152 -0.11 5.80 -25.18
CA GLU A 152 -1.04 5.75 -24.06
C GLU A 152 -2.07 4.63 -24.24
N GLU A 153 -2.35 3.90 -23.17
CA GLU A 153 -3.34 2.84 -23.13
C GLU A 153 -4.21 2.94 -21.89
N ASP A 154 -5.53 2.90 -22.09
CA ASP A 154 -6.51 2.88 -21.01
C ASP A 154 -6.69 1.43 -20.56
N VAL A 155 -6.48 1.17 -19.26
CA VAL A 155 -6.49 -0.15 -18.66
C VAL A 155 -7.20 -0.15 -17.30
N LEU A 156 -7.58 -1.33 -16.81
CA LEU A 156 -8.15 -1.52 -15.48
C LEU A 156 -7.12 -2.15 -14.56
N VAL A 157 -7.01 -1.64 -13.35
CA VAL A 157 -6.21 -2.29 -12.30
C VAL A 157 -6.96 -3.51 -11.78
N VAL A 158 -6.34 -4.69 -11.93
CA VAL A 158 -6.95 -5.98 -11.56
C VAL A 158 -6.29 -6.64 -10.35
N GLY A 159 -5.13 -6.17 -9.92
CA GLY A 159 -4.46 -6.72 -8.73
C GLY A 159 -2.97 -6.44 -8.69
N VAL A 160 -2.26 -7.23 -7.93
CA VAL A 160 -0.80 -7.32 -7.93
C VAL A 160 -0.37 -8.74 -8.34
N ASP A 161 0.80 -8.84 -8.95
CA ASP A 161 1.35 -10.16 -9.29
C ASP A 161 2.09 -10.79 -8.09
N LYS A 162 2.56 -12.01 -8.27
CA LYS A 162 3.32 -12.74 -7.24
C LYS A 162 4.63 -12.07 -6.79
N PHE A 163 5.07 -11.02 -7.47
CA PHE A 163 6.24 -10.22 -7.11
C PHE A 163 5.85 -8.88 -6.47
N GLY A 164 4.55 -8.53 -6.43
CA GLY A 164 4.03 -7.29 -5.86
C GLY A 164 3.92 -6.14 -6.86
N PHE A 165 4.10 -6.42 -8.15
CA PHE A 165 3.89 -5.40 -9.19
C PHE A 165 2.42 -5.30 -9.59
N LEU A 166 2.02 -4.12 -10.08
CA LEU A 166 0.64 -3.85 -10.42
C LEU A 166 0.22 -4.63 -11.67
N ARG A 167 -0.85 -5.41 -11.58
CA ARG A 167 -1.48 -6.06 -12.73
C ARG A 167 -2.61 -5.21 -13.27
N VAL A 168 -2.62 -5.05 -14.58
CA VAL A 168 -3.65 -4.30 -15.30
C VAL A 168 -4.20 -5.12 -16.47
N HIS A 169 -5.46 -4.91 -16.78
CA HIS A 169 -6.16 -5.52 -17.91
C HIS A 169 -6.45 -4.47 -18.99
N CYS A 170 -6.13 -4.78 -20.23
CA CYS A 170 -6.48 -3.95 -21.38
C CYS A 170 -7.68 -4.52 -22.13
N ASP A 171 -8.83 -3.86 -22.08
CA ASP A 171 -10.04 -4.29 -22.76
C ASP A 171 -9.87 -4.37 -24.29
N LYS A 172 -9.00 -3.52 -24.88
CA LYS A 172 -8.80 -3.47 -26.34
C LYS A 172 -8.05 -4.69 -26.88
N SER A 173 -7.01 -5.14 -26.16
CA SER A 173 -6.22 -6.31 -26.54
C SER A 173 -6.74 -7.59 -25.91
N GLY A 174 -7.52 -7.51 -24.82
CA GLY A 174 -7.95 -8.63 -24.01
C GLY A 174 -6.82 -9.22 -23.16
N GLU A 175 -5.70 -8.49 -23.00
CA GLU A 175 -4.50 -8.99 -22.32
C GLU A 175 -4.30 -8.35 -20.96
N ASP A 176 -3.75 -9.14 -20.04
CA ASP A 176 -3.21 -8.67 -18.77
C ASP A 176 -1.71 -8.41 -18.92
N PHE A 177 -1.23 -7.31 -18.34
CA PHE A 177 0.20 -7.08 -18.23
C PHE A 177 0.58 -6.44 -16.90
N THR A 178 1.89 -6.41 -16.62
CA THR A 178 2.44 -5.93 -15.36
C THR A 178 3.05 -4.55 -15.52
N VAL A 179 2.73 -3.65 -14.58
CA VAL A 179 3.33 -2.32 -14.47
C VAL A 179 4.26 -2.29 -13.27
N PHE A 180 5.52 -1.94 -13.50
CA PHE A 180 6.55 -1.88 -12.47
C PHE A 180 6.57 -0.50 -11.80
N ASP A 181 6.97 -0.43 -10.53
CA ASP A 181 7.15 0.81 -9.79
C ASP A 181 8.54 1.46 -10.04
N ASP A 182 9.46 0.74 -10.68
CA ASP A 182 10.78 1.20 -11.05
C ASP A 182 10.72 2.21 -12.21
N GLY A 183 10.81 3.47 -11.90
CA GLY A 183 10.80 4.54 -12.90
C GLY A 183 9.41 4.98 -13.36
N ASN A 184 8.34 4.48 -12.77
CA ASN A 184 7.00 4.96 -13.01
C ASN A 184 6.49 5.84 -11.86
N SER A 185 5.66 6.83 -12.21
CA SER A 185 4.90 7.64 -11.27
C SER A 185 3.44 7.29 -11.38
N PHE A 186 2.80 6.96 -10.27
CA PHE A 186 1.37 6.70 -10.21
C PHE A 186 0.63 7.87 -9.57
N ASP A 187 -0.01 8.68 -10.41
CA ASP A 187 -0.94 9.71 -9.97
C ASP A 187 -2.34 9.09 -9.86
N MET A 188 -2.70 8.68 -8.64
CA MET A 188 -3.97 8.04 -8.37
C MET A 188 -5.17 8.97 -8.63
N MET A 189 -5.04 10.26 -8.39
CA MET A 189 -6.14 11.22 -8.57
C MET A 189 -6.42 11.48 -10.04
N ALA A 190 -5.37 11.50 -10.86
CA ALA A 190 -5.48 11.63 -12.31
C ALA A 190 -5.70 10.28 -13.03
N GLY A 191 -5.55 9.15 -12.33
CA GLY A 191 -5.59 7.82 -12.95
C GLY A 191 -4.48 7.62 -13.99
N LEU A 192 -3.28 8.17 -13.74
CA LEU A 192 -2.18 8.19 -14.70
C LEU A 192 -0.95 7.43 -14.17
N ILE A 193 -0.42 6.54 -14.99
CA ILE A 193 0.87 5.89 -14.76
C ILE A 193 1.82 6.32 -15.88
N ARG A 194 2.88 7.02 -15.54
CA ARG A 194 3.84 7.58 -16.50
C ARG A 194 5.27 7.25 -16.09
N PRO A 195 6.21 7.07 -17.06
CA PRO A 195 7.62 7.02 -16.75
C PRO A 195 8.05 8.29 -16.00
N LYS A 196 8.84 8.12 -14.93
CA LYS A 196 9.45 9.29 -14.26
C LYS A 196 10.41 9.95 -15.23
N SER A 197 10.23 11.24 -15.48
CA SER A 197 11.27 12.03 -16.16
C SER A 197 12.56 11.94 -15.33
N ARG A 198 13.66 11.48 -15.94
CA ARG A 198 14.98 11.59 -15.33
C ARG A 198 15.32 13.09 -15.25
N VAL A 199 15.39 13.61 -14.03
CA VAL A 199 15.96 14.92 -13.74
C VAL A 199 17.49 14.79 -13.82
#